data_47f760703b8b44734708bb97079ab691
#
_entry.id   47f760703b8b44734708bb97079ab691
#
_cell.length_a   1.000
_cell.length_b   1.000
_cell.length_c   1.000
_cell.angle_alpha   90.00
_cell.angle_beta   90.00
_cell.angle_gamma   90.00
#
_symmetry.space_group_name_H-M   'P 1'
#
loop_
_entity.id
_entity.type
_entity.pdbx_description
1 polymer ?
#
loop_
_entity_poly.entity_id
_entity_poly.type
_entity_poly.pdbx_seq_one_letter_code
_entity_poly.pdbx_strand_id
1 'polypeptide(L)'
;MKLNEKKTKNLIINFTKDHQFSAEIRLKNENLEVIEKTKLLGAIITSDMKWHENTKYIVKKANKKMIMLHKFAKFTKNKTHLIHIFKSQVRGVLEYCSTVWHSSLTQANCDDIERVQKAALRLIMGERYQGYKQALEHLNLDSLKERRKKMALSFAKKSLKLDNFSRFFPLNKTKHLMTKRNPDKYLVNSAKTERYRRSAVPFLQRLLNEDYTKQKKDLKCLLQVNNDVS
;
A
#
# COMPACT_ATOMS: atom_id res chain seq x y z
N MET A 1 4.31 -1.15 -33.81
CA MET A 1 4.71 -0.04 -32.93
C MET A 1 6.22 0.09 -33.02
N LYS A 2 6.76 1.28 -33.36
CA LYS A 2 8.23 1.51 -33.40
C LYS A 2 8.70 2.01 -32.03
N LEU A 3 9.68 1.36 -31.42
CA LEU A 3 10.31 1.81 -30.19
C LEU A 3 11.16 3.07 -30.48
N ASN A 4 11.05 4.06 -29.57
CA ASN A 4 11.86 5.28 -29.66
C ASN A 4 13.11 5.12 -28.79
N GLU A 5 14.28 5.01 -29.43
CA GLU A 5 15.57 4.77 -28.79
C GLU A 5 15.91 5.86 -27.76
N LYS A 6 15.72 7.13 -28.12
CA LYS A 6 16.01 8.29 -27.25
C LYS A 6 15.13 8.36 -25.99
N LYS A 7 13.96 7.70 -25.99
CA LYS A 7 13.03 7.67 -24.85
C LYS A 7 13.08 6.37 -24.06
N THR A 8 13.73 5.34 -24.61
CA THR A 8 13.86 4.04 -23.95
C THR A 8 15.08 4.07 -23.03
N LYS A 9 14.87 3.66 -21.78
CA LYS A 9 15.92 3.65 -20.75
C LYS A 9 15.96 2.28 -20.07
N ASN A 10 17.11 1.91 -19.56
CA ASN A 10 17.34 0.65 -18.87
C ASN A 10 17.38 0.88 -17.35
N LEU A 11 16.49 0.26 -16.58
CA LEU A 11 16.53 0.23 -15.12
C LEU A 11 16.90 -1.18 -14.67
N ILE A 12 18.11 -1.36 -14.17
CA ILE A 12 18.60 -2.65 -13.67
C ILE A 12 18.22 -2.79 -12.21
N ILE A 13 17.48 -3.85 -11.88
CA ILE A 13 17.11 -4.19 -10.50
C ILE A 13 17.87 -5.46 -10.12
N ASN A 14 18.90 -5.29 -9.30
CA ASN A 14 19.73 -6.40 -8.84
C ASN A 14 19.51 -6.64 -7.33
N PHE A 15 19.19 -7.88 -6.95
CA PHE A 15 19.01 -8.33 -5.57
C PHE A 15 20.15 -9.22 -5.07
N THR A 16 21.13 -9.51 -5.93
CA THR A 16 22.32 -10.27 -5.54
C THR A 16 23.33 -9.39 -4.81
N LYS A 17 24.25 -10.01 -4.09
CA LYS A 17 25.34 -9.29 -3.43
C LYS A 17 26.44 -8.85 -4.41
N ASP A 18 26.46 -9.44 -5.60
CA ASP A 18 27.38 -9.04 -6.67
C ASP A 18 26.92 -7.71 -7.29
N HIS A 19 27.61 -6.66 -6.95
CA HIS A 19 27.35 -5.31 -7.44
C HIS A 19 27.82 -5.08 -8.90
N GLN A 20 28.49 -6.05 -9.52
CA GLN A 20 29.11 -5.90 -10.86
C GLN A 20 28.22 -6.38 -12.02
N PHE A 21 26.92 -6.63 -11.79
CA PHE A 21 26.04 -6.96 -12.90
C PHE A 21 25.79 -5.70 -13.74
N SER A 22 26.53 -5.58 -14.83
CA SER A 22 26.25 -4.60 -15.88
C SER A 22 25.70 -5.34 -17.10
N ALA A 23 24.43 -5.14 -17.43
CA ALA A 23 23.89 -5.59 -18.69
C ALA A 23 23.86 -4.41 -19.67
N GLU A 24 24.72 -4.46 -20.68
CA GLU A 24 24.61 -3.55 -21.81
C GLU A 24 23.44 -4.01 -22.69
N ILE A 25 22.34 -3.26 -22.62
CA ILE A 25 21.19 -3.51 -23.51
C ILE A 25 21.29 -2.53 -24.67
N ARG A 26 21.34 -3.08 -25.87
CA ARG A 26 21.36 -2.31 -27.11
C ARG A 26 19.99 -2.37 -27.78
N LEU A 27 19.53 -1.22 -28.24
CA LEU A 27 18.35 -1.12 -29.08
C LEU A 27 18.82 -0.63 -30.46
N LYS A 28 18.67 -1.51 -31.47
CA LYS A 28 19.33 -1.35 -32.78
C LYS A 28 20.85 -1.22 -32.60
N ASN A 29 21.45 -0.07 -32.85
CA ASN A 29 22.89 0.14 -32.72
C ASN A 29 23.30 1.08 -31.57
N GLU A 30 22.35 1.54 -30.74
CA GLU A 30 22.60 2.44 -29.62
C GLU A 30 22.51 1.71 -28.27
N ASN A 31 23.46 1.98 -27.37
CA ASN A 31 23.41 1.50 -26.00
C ASN A 31 22.35 2.30 -25.25
N LEU A 32 21.46 1.60 -24.52
CA LEU A 32 20.45 2.26 -23.70
C LEU A 32 21.07 2.85 -22.43
N GLU A 33 20.69 4.07 -22.14
CA GLU A 33 21.07 4.75 -20.89
C GLU A 33 20.57 3.95 -19.68
N VAL A 34 21.51 3.60 -18.78
CA VAL A 34 21.20 2.96 -17.50
C VAL A 34 20.80 4.04 -16.51
N ILE A 35 19.63 3.91 -15.91
CA ILE A 35 19.10 4.85 -14.94
C ILE A 35 18.88 4.19 -13.58
N GLU A 36 19.06 4.94 -12.51
CA GLU A 36 18.81 4.44 -11.13
C GLU A 36 17.36 4.54 -10.71
N LYS A 37 16.58 5.44 -11.29
CA LYS A 37 15.18 5.65 -10.97
C LYS A 37 14.38 6.08 -12.19
N THR A 38 13.11 5.64 -12.22
CA THR A 38 12.16 6.05 -13.26
C THR A 38 10.76 6.24 -12.68
N LYS A 39 9.97 7.03 -13.39
CA LYS A 39 8.54 7.18 -13.07
C LYS A 39 7.72 6.29 -14.00
N LEU A 40 7.20 5.20 -13.48
CA LEU A 40 6.33 4.28 -14.20
C LEU A 40 4.88 4.43 -13.74
N LEU A 41 3.98 4.73 -14.66
CA LEU A 41 2.54 4.90 -14.39
C LEU A 41 2.25 5.78 -13.14
N GLY A 42 3.06 6.80 -12.93
CA GLY A 42 2.87 7.76 -11.83
C GLY A 42 3.56 7.41 -10.52
N ALA A 43 4.10 6.20 -10.35
CA ALA A 43 4.93 5.81 -9.21
C ALA A 43 6.42 5.90 -9.55
N ILE A 44 7.25 6.28 -8.59
CA ILE A 44 8.71 6.30 -8.76
C ILE A 44 9.26 4.94 -8.32
N ILE A 45 9.94 4.27 -9.24
CA ILE A 45 10.65 3.01 -9.01
C ILE A 45 12.14 3.29 -9.04
N THR A 46 12.89 2.72 -8.10
CA THR A 46 14.35 2.81 -7.99
C THR A 46 14.99 1.44 -8.20
N SER A 47 16.25 1.41 -8.65
CA SER A 47 17.02 0.17 -8.87
C SER A 47 17.12 -0.71 -7.62
N ASP A 48 17.10 -0.09 -6.43
CA ASP A 48 17.10 -0.79 -5.15
C ASP A 48 15.68 -1.17 -4.67
N MET A 49 14.64 -0.88 -5.44
CA MET A 49 13.23 -1.14 -5.08
C MET A 49 12.82 -0.63 -3.69
N LYS A 50 13.49 0.41 -3.17
CA LYS A 50 13.06 1.10 -1.97
C LYS A 50 12.08 2.21 -2.34
N TRP A 51 11.04 2.37 -1.54
CA TRP A 51 9.95 3.29 -1.85
C TRP A 51 10.14 4.69 -1.25
N HIS A 52 11.35 5.01 -0.81
CA HIS A 52 11.65 6.31 -0.19
C HIS A 52 11.44 7.48 -1.17
N GLU A 53 11.96 7.35 -2.39
CA GLU A 53 11.81 8.39 -3.43
C GLU A 53 10.34 8.57 -3.85
N ASN A 54 9.60 7.46 -3.95
CA ASN A 54 8.15 7.52 -4.19
C ASN A 54 7.42 8.20 -3.03
N THR A 55 7.77 7.88 -1.79
CA THR A 55 7.17 8.51 -0.60
C THR A 55 7.43 10.01 -0.58
N LYS A 56 8.66 10.45 -0.79
CA LYS A 56 8.99 11.88 -0.93
C LYS A 56 8.17 12.56 -2.01
N TYR A 57 8.05 11.92 -3.17
CA TYR A 57 7.29 12.46 -4.31
C TYR A 57 5.81 12.64 -3.99
N ILE A 58 5.14 11.60 -3.46
CA ILE A 58 3.70 11.68 -3.13
C ILE A 58 3.43 12.65 -1.99
N VAL A 59 4.27 12.71 -0.95
CA VAL A 59 4.17 13.66 0.16
C VAL A 59 4.34 15.09 -0.35
N LYS A 60 5.35 15.37 -1.18
CA LYS A 60 5.55 16.68 -1.81
C LYS A 60 4.33 17.11 -2.64
N LYS A 61 3.76 16.17 -3.41
CA LYS A 61 2.57 16.42 -4.22
C LYS A 61 1.33 16.67 -3.35
N ALA A 62 1.17 15.90 -2.28
CA ALA A 62 0.07 16.06 -1.32
C ALA A 62 0.18 17.40 -0.57
N ASN A 63 1.38 17.81 -0.14
CA ASN A 63 1.61 19.10 0.52
C ASN A 63 1.24 20.29 -0.41
N LYS A 64 1.50 20.19 -1.71
CA LYS A 64 1.02 21.21 -2.66
C LYS A 64 -0.52 21.29 -2.67
N LYS A 65 -1.21 20.14 -2.54
CA LYS A 65 -2.69 20.10 -2.45
C LYS A 65 -3.18 20.59 -1.08
N MET A 66 -2.38 20.46 -0.02
CA MET A 66 -2.70 21.03 1.30
C MET A 66 -2.83 22.56 1.26
N ILE A 67 -2.08 23.25 0.39
CA ILE A 67 -2.22 24.72 0.22
C ILE A 67 -3.65 25.06 -0.21
N MET A 68 -4.25 24.27 -1.09
CA MET A 68 -5.64 24.45 -1.49
C MET A 68 -6.60 24.25 -0.30
N LEU A 69 -6.39 23.20 0.50
CA LEU A 69 -7.20 22.94 1.69
C LEU A 69 -7.11 24.11 2.69
N HIS A 70 -5.91 24.68 2.88
CA HIS A 70 -5.70 25.88 3.70
C HIS A 70 -6.48 27.09 3.18
N LYS A 71 -6.49 27.31 1.86
CA LYS A 71 -7.27 28.41 1.26
C LYS A 71 -8.75 28.22 1.52
N PHE A 72 -9.30 27.02 1.26
CA PHE A 72 -10.70 26.72 1.52
C PHE A 72 -11.08 26.88 3.00
N ALA A 73 -10.21 26.48 3.92
CA ALA A 73 -10.46 26.64 5.36
C ALA A 73 -10.62 28.10 5.82
N LYS A 74 -10.12 29.07 5.04
CA LYS A 74 -10.35 30.50 5.29
C LYS A 74 -11.77 30.95 4.89
N PHE A 75 -12.36 30.33 3.89
CA PHE A 75 -13.68 30.69 3.36
C PHE A 75 -14.83 29.92 4.02
N THR A 76 -14.57 28.69 4.47
CA THR A 76 -15.59 27.87 5.10
C THR A 76 -15.08 27.22 6.38
N LYS A 77 -15.90 27.30 7.43
CA LYS A 77 -15.68 26.56 8.69
C LYS A 77 -16.43 25.22 8.71
N ASN A 78 -17.12 24.85 7.62
CA ASN A 78 -17.84 23.60 7.54
C ASN A 78 -16.88 22.43 7.42
N LYS A 79 -16.77 21.65 8.50
CA LYS A 79 -15.86 20.49 8.58
C LYS A 79 -16.15 19.44 7.51
N THR A 80 -17.42 19.20 7.19
CA THR A 80 -17.82 18.20 6.18
C THR A 80 -17.27 18.55 4.81
N HIS A 81 -17.33 19.82 4.42
CA HIS A 81 -16.77 20.29 3.15
C HIS A 81 -15.23 20.14 3.15
N LEU A 82 -14.57 20.55 4.23
CA LEU A 82 -13.11 20.43 4.33
C LEU A 82 -12.64 18.97 4.31
N ILE A 83 -13.35 18.06 4.97
CA ILE A 83 -13.09 16.62 4.91
C ILE A 83 -13.26 16.09 3.48
N HIS A 84 -14.30 16.54 2.77
CA HIS A 84 -14.53 16.13 1.39
C HIS A 84 -13.38 16.55 0.47
N ILE A 85 -12.93 17.80 0.59
CA ILE A 85 -11.77 18.32 -0.14
C ILE A 85 -10.50 17.54 0.22
N PHE A 86 -10.26 17.27 1.50
CA PHE A 86 -9.14 16.45 1.93
C PHE A 86 -9.20 15.06 1.28
N LYS A 87 -10.34 14.38 1.37
CA LYS A 87 -10.53 13.02 0.81
C LYS A 87 -10.28 12.98 -0.70
N SER A 88 -10.81 13.94 -1.44
CA SER A 88 -10.73 13.97 -2.90
C SER A 88 -9.36 14.45 -3.42
N GLN A 89 -8.80 15.50 -2.85
CA GLN A 89 -7.62 16.16 -3.41
C GLN A 89 -6.30 15.73 -2.77
N VAL A 90 -6.27 15.52 -1.46
CA VAL A 90 -5.01 15.23 -0.73
C VAL A 90 -4.83 13.72 -0.55
N ARG A 91 -5.83 13.05 0.03
CA ARG A 91 -5.76 11.64 0.37
C ARG A 91 -5.58 10.75 -0.86
N GLY A 92 -6.28 11.04 -1.96
CA GLY A 92 -6.15 10.29 -3.20
C GLY A 92 -4.72 10.27 -3.75
N VAL A 93 -3.95 11.34 -3.56
CA VAL A 93 -2.52 11.40 -3.92
C VAL A 93 -1.67 10.49 -3.03
N LEU A 94 -1.95 10.46 -1.72
CA LEU A 94 -1.21 9.66 -0.73
C LEU A 94 -1.50 8.15 -0.83
N GLU A 95 -2.62 7.78 -1.42
CA GLU A 95 -3.08 6.38 -1.57
C GLU A 95 -2.88 5.84 -2.99
N TYR A 96 -2.44 6.66 -3.95
CA TYR A 96 -2.28 6.24 -5.34
C TYR A 96 -1.31 5.06 -5.46
N CYS A 97 -1.74 3.99 -6.14
CA CYS A 97 -0.99 2.74 -6.33
C CYS A 97 -0.47 2.11 -5.02
N SER A 98 -1.11 2.37 -3.88
CA SER A 98 -0.61 1.92 -2.58
C SER A 98 -0.49 0.40 -2.44
N THR A 99 -1.26 -0.37 -3.17
CA THR A 99 -1.18 -1.83 -3.21
C THR A 99 0.18 -2.36 -3.67
N VAL A 100 0.91 -1.57 -4.47
CA VAL A 100 2.24 -1.92 -5.00
C VAL A 100 3.34 -1.70 -3.94
N TRP A 101 3.29 -0.61 -3.20
CA TRP A 101 4.40 -0.14 -2.37
C TRP A 101 4.15 -0.18 -0.86
N HIS A 102 2.88 -0.26 -0.42
CA HIS A 102 2.53 -0.18 1.01
C HIS A 102 3.24 -1.21 1.89
N SER A 103 3.32 -2.46 1.44
CA SER A 103 3.88 -3.57 2.23
C SER A 103 5.38 -3.43 2.51
N SER A 104 6.10 -2.73 1.63
CA SER A 104 7.55 -2.57 1.69
C SER A 104 8.00 -1.23 2.30
N LEU A 105 7.07 -0.41 2.78
CA LEU A 105 7.42 0.86 3.42
C LEU A 105 8.17 0.65 4.74
N THR A 106 9.15 1.51 4.98
CA THR A 106 9.75 1.67 6.31
C THR A 106 8.78 2.41 7.24
N GLN A 107 9.00 2.30 8.55
CA GLN A 107 8.20 3.07 9.52
C GLN A 107 8.31 4.57 9.27
N ALA A 108 9.51 5.09 8.99
CA ALA A 108 9.73 6.49 8.66
C ALA A 108 8.89 6.94 7.45
N ASN A 109 8.84 6.14 6.38
CA ASN A 109 7.99 6.43 5.22
C ASN A 109 6.50 6.44 5.58
N CYS A 110 6.07 5.52 6.43
CA CYS A 110 4.69 5.50 6.93
C CYS A 110 4.36 6.76 7.72
N ASP A 111 5.29 7.19 8.58
CA ASP A 111 5.12 8.38 9.43
C ASP A 111 5.09 9.68 8.60
N ASP A 112 5.91 9.76 7.55
CA ASP A 112 5.89 10.89 6.61
C ASP A 112 4.54 11.03 5.91
N ILE A 113 3.97 9.93 5.45
CA ILE A 113 2.64 9.92 4.82
C ILE A 113 1.56 10.29 5.84
N GLU A 114 1.64 9.72 7.04
CA GLU A 114 0.66 9.94 8.11
C GLU A 114 0.71 11.39 8.62
N ARG A 115 1.89 12.02 8.60
CA ARG A 115 2.09 13.43 9.01
C ARG A 115 1.25 14.38 8.18
N VAL A 116 1.04 14.10 6.89
CA VAL A 116 0.18 14.92 6.02
C VAL A 116 -1.28 14.83 6.48
N GLN A 117 -1.77 13.63 6.81
CA GLN A 117 -3.13 13.49 7.35
C GLN A 117 -3.27 14.17 8.71
N LYS A 118 -2.28 14.03 9.61
CA LYS A 118 -2.27 14.72 10.91
C LYS A 118 -2.38 16.24 10.73
N ALA A 119 -1.62 16.80 9.80
CA ALA A 119 -1.67 18.24 9.49
C ALA A 119 -3.04 18.66 8.94
N ALA A 120 -3.62 17.85 8.04
CA ALA A 120 -4.95 18.12 7.50
C ALA A 120 -6.03 18.09 8.60
N LEU A 121 -6.01 17.08 9.48
CA LEU A 121 -6.99 16.97 10.56
C LEU A 121 -6.85 18.11 11.59
N ARG A 122 -5.62 18.53 11.89
CA ARG A 122 -5.37 19.70 12.74
C ARG A 122 -6.00 20.96 12.13
N LEU A 123 -5.85 21.17 10.85
CA LEU A 123 -6.47 22.30 10.14
C LEU A 123 -8.00 22.22 10.16
N ILE A 124 -8.57 21.04 9.92
CA ILE A 124 -10.04 20.84 9.85
C ILE A 124 -10.68 21.00 11.25
N MET A 125 -10.02 20.50 12.29
CA MET A 125 -10.54 20.53 13.66
C MET A 125 -10.33 21.90 14.34
N GLY A 126 -9.27 22.64 13.93
CA GLY A 126 -8.91 23.91 14.56
C GLY A 126 -8.67 23.75 16.07
N GLU A 127 -9.25 24.62 16.88
CA GLU A 127 -9.13 24.61 18.35
C GLU A 127 -9.65 23.31 19.01
N ARG A 128 -10.53 22.57 18.34
CA ARG A 128 -11.04 21.28 18.84
C ARG A 128 -10.11 20.10 18.61
N TYR A 129 -8.90 20.36 18.09
CA TYR A 129 -7.91 19.30 17.88
C TYR A 129 -7.22 18.92 19.19
N GLN A 130 -7.60 17.81 19.78
CA GLN A 130 -7.04 17.27 21.03
C GLN A 130 -6.03 16.14 20.80
N GLY A 131 -5.80 15.72 19.54
CA GLY A 131 -4.87 14.66 19.20
C GLY A 131 -5.32 13.91 17.96
N TYR A 132 -4.37 13.16 17.39
CA TYR A 132 -4.63 12.49 16.11
C TYR A 132 -5.68 11.37 16.22
N LYS A 133 -5.59 10.54 17.26
CA LYS A 133 -6.51 9.42 17.49
C LYS A 133 -7.94 9.92 17.69
N GLN A 134 -8.12 10.90 18.57
CA GLN A 134 -9.42 11.52 18.83
C GLN A 134 -10.00 12.20 17.57
N ALA A 135 -9.15 12.87 16.79
CA ALA A 135 -9.58 13.49 15.54
C ALA A 135 -10.06 12.46 14.50
N LEU A 136 -9.41 11.30 14.41
CA LEU A 136 -9.87 10.20 13.56
C LEU A 136 -11.25 9.68 14.01
N GLU A 137 -11.41 9.41 15.29
CA GLU A 137 -12.67 8.95 15.89
C GLU A 137 -13.81 9.96 15.67
N HIS A 138 -13.57 11.23 15.99
CA HIS A 138 -14.56 12.30 15.84
C HIS A 138 -15.00 12.52 14.37
N LEU A 139 -14.09 12.37 13.43
CA LEU A 139 -14.35 12.55 12.00
C LEU A 139 -14.72 11.24 11.26
N ASN A 140 -14.81 10.14 11.99
CA ASN A 140 -15.05 8.79 11.47
C ASN A 140 -14.11 8.48 10.29
N LEU A 141 -12.81 8.59 10.56
CA LEU A 141 -11.74 8.35 9.60
C LEU A 141 -10.79 7.27 10.09
N ASP A 142 -10.35 6.41 9.19
CA ASP A 142 -9.22 5.51 9.45
C ASP A 142 -7.88 6.26 9.30
N SER A 143 -6.84 5.74 9.94
CA SER A 143 -5.46 6.11 9.60
C SER A 143 -5.15 5.72 8.15
N LEU A 144 -4.21 6.42 7.51
CA LEU A 144 -3.81 6.07 6.14
C LEU A 144 -3.17 4.68 6.07
N LYS A 145 -2.50 4.24 7.15
CA LYS A 145 -1.92 2.89 7.25
C LYS A 145 -3.02 1.82 7.19
N GLU A 146 -4.07 1.96 8.00
CA GLU A 146 -5.21 1.03 8.02
C GLU A 146 -5.97 1.04 6.70
N ARG A 147 -6.21 2.21 6.12
CA ARG A 147 -6.85 2.34 4.82
C ARG A 147 -6.07 1.62 3.72
N ARG A 148 -4.75 1.81 3.66
CA ARG A 148 -3.91 1.11 2.68
C ARG A 148 -3.94 -0.41 2.89
N LYS A 149 -4.00 -0.88 4.16
CA LYS A 149 -4.19 -2.31 4.47
C LYS A 149 -5.54 -2.82 3.96
N LYS A 150 -6.64 -2.07 4.18
CA LYS A 150 -7.98 -2.40 3.65
C LYS A 150 -7.99 -2.43 2.11
N MET A 151 -7.35 -1.47 1.46
CA MET A 151 -7.23 -1.43 -0.01
C MET A 151 -6.43 -2.62 -0.55
N ALA A 152 -5.33 -2.99 0.10
CA ALA A 152 -4.52 -4.15 -0.26
C ALA A 152 -5.33 -5.45 -0.12
N LEU A 153 -6.11 -5.61 0.94
CA LEU A 153 -7.00 -6.77 1.11
C LEU A 153 -8.09 -6.83 0.03
N SER A 154 -8.71 -5.69 -0.27
CA SER A 154 -9.70 -5.60 -1.35
C SER A 154 -9.10 -5.98 -2.71
N PHE A 155 -7.88 -5.49 -2.99
CA PHE A 155 -7.14 -5.86 -4.19
C PHE A 155 -6.83 -7.36 -4.23
N ALA A 156 -6.34 -7.96 -3.14
CA ALA A 156 -6.06 -9.39 -3.06
C ALA A 156 -7.31 -10.23 -3.33
N LYS A 157 -8.45 -9.88 -2.72
CA LYS A 157 -9.75 -10.55 -2.96
C LYS A 157 -10.21 -10.45 -4.43
N LYS A 158 -10.01 -9.31 -5.07
CA LYS A 158 -10.32 -9.15 -6.50
C LYS A 158 -9.36 -9.96 -7.38
N SER A 159 -8.08 -10.01 -7.03
CA SER A 159 -7.05 -10.75 -7.75
C SER A 159 -7.31 -12.26 -7.76
N LEU A 160 -7.94 -12.81 -6.72
CA LEU A 160 -8.35 -14.23 -6.68
C LEU A 160 -9.34 -14.61 -7.78
N LYS A 161 -10.09 -13.65 -8.30
CA LYS A 161 -11.10 -13.86 -9.37
C LYS A 161 -10.52 -13.77 -10.78
N LEU A 162 -9.25 -13.39 -10.90
CA LEU A 162 -8.57 -13.19 -12.17
C LEU A 162 -7.56 -14.32 -12.41
N ASP A 163 -7.71 -15.10 -13.48
CA ASP A 163 -6.88 -16.26 -13.76
C ASP A 163 -5.39 -15.95 -13.78
N ASN A 164 -5.01 -14.81 -14.36
CA ASN A 164 -3.61 -14.39 -14.42
C ASN A 164 -3.00 -14.09 -13.05
N PHE A 165 -3.81 -13.77 -12.03
CA PHE A 165 -3.35 -13.40 -10.70
C PHE A 165 -3.61 -14.48 -9.66
N SER A 166 -4.60 -15.35 -9.85
CA SER A 166 -4.96 -16.42 -8.91
C SER A 166 -3.78 -17.36 -8.59
N ARG A 167 -2.89 -17.57 -9.56
CA ARG A 167 -1.65 -18.37 -9.43
C ARG A 167 -0.70 -17.87 -8.32
N PHE A 168 -0.78 -16.60 -7.93
CA PHE A 168 0.02 -16.05 -6.84
C PHE A 168 -0.54 -16.38 -5.45
N PHE A 169 -1.73 -16.97 -5.38
CA PHE A 169 -2.44 -17.29 -4.14
C PHE A 169 -2.84 -18.77 -4.09
N PRO A 170 -1.86 -19.70 -4.20
CA PRO A 170 -2.17 -21.13 -4.16
C PRO A 170 -2.78 -21.52 -2.81
N LEU A 171 -3.74 -22.44 -2.85
CA LEU A 171 -4.34 -22.99 -1.65
C LEU A 171 -3.35 -23.89 -0.92
N ASN A 172 -3.36 -23.84 0.39
CA ASN A 172 -2.57 -24.74 1.22
C ASN A 172 -3.18 -26.13 1.22
N LYS A 173 -2.61 -27.03 0.41
CA LYS A 173 -3.06 -28.41 0.27
C LYS A 173 -2.48 -29.38 1.32
N THR A 174 -1.62 -28.90 2.22
CA THR A 174 -1.00 -29.75 3.25
C THR A 174 -2.05 -30.25 4.24
N LYS A 175 -2.59 -31.44 3.99
CA LYS A 175 -3.55 -32.16 4.84
C LYS A 175 -2.95 -32.63 6.16
N HIS A 176 -1.63 -32.56 6.35
CA HIS A 176 -0.92 -33.16 7.48
C HIS A 176 -0.57 -32.25 8.65
N LEU A 177 -1.07 -31.02 8.70
CA LEU A 177 -0.87 -30.18 9.88
C LEU A 177 -2.01 -30.37 10.89
N MET A 178 -2.06 -31.57 11.47
CA MET A 178 -2.91 -31.86 12.64
C MET A 178 -2.61 -31.00 13.88
N THR A 179 -1.55 -30.21 13.85
CA THR A 179 -1.06 -29.43 15.00
C THR A 179 -1.49 -27.96 15.01
N LYS A 180 -2.00 -27.42 13.93
CA LYS A 180 -2.49 -26.02 13.91
C LYS A 180 -4.02 -25.97 14.03
N ARG A 181 -4.52 -25.40 15.13
CA ARG A 181 -5.95 -25.13 15.34
C ARG A 181 -6.62 -24.31 14.23
N ASN A 182 -5.87 -23.54 13.47
CA ASN A 182 -6.33 -22.77 12.32
C ASN A 182 -5.28 -22.83 11.21
N PRO A 183 -5.35 -23.82 10.30
CA PRO A 183 -4.43 -23.86 9.17
C PRO A 183 -4.69 -22.68 8.23
N ASP A 184 -3.60 -22.08 7.74
CA ASP A 184 -3.65 -21.04 6.72
C ASP A 184 -4.36 -21.59 5.46
N LYS A 185 -5.33 -20.85 4.94
CA LYS A 185 -6.05 -21.22 3.71
C LYS A 185 -5.17 -21.11 2.48
N TYR A 186 -4.34 -20.07 2.45
CA TYR A 186 -3.43 -19.81 1.34
C TYR A 186 -2.00 -20.11 1.76
N LEU A 187 -1.24 -20.71 0.85
CA LEU A 187 0.18 -20.96 1.05
C LEU A 187 0.93 -19.62 1.05
N VAL A 188 1.65 -19.34 2.12
CA VAL A 188 2.51 -18.16 2.18
C VAL A 188 3.90 -18.55 1.66
N ASN A 189 4.39 -17.84 0.64
CA ASN A 189 5.72 -18.07 0.10
C ASN A 189 6.78 -17.93 1.19
N SER A 190 7.64 -18.94 1.33
CA SER A 190 8.78 -18.89 2.24
C SER A 190 9.74 -17.76 1.83
N ALA A 191 10.19 -17.00 2.80
CA ALA A 191 11.02 -15.81 2.57
C ALA A 191 12.33 -15.95 3.35
N LYS A 192 13.45 -16.08 2.63
CA LYS A 192 14.79 -16.07 3.22
C LYS A 192 15.25 -14.68 3.67
N THR A 193 14.66 -13.62 3.12
CA THR A 193 14.99 -12.23 3.43
C THR A 193 13.77 -11.44 3.87
N GLU A 194 13.98 -10.50 4.81
CA GLU A 194 12.92 -9.59 5.27
C GLU A 194 12.35 -8.75 4.12
N ARG A 195 13.18 -8.38 3.16
CA ARG A 195 12.77 -7.66 1.96
C ARG A 195 11.75 -8.45 1.15
N TYR A 196 12.00 -9.74 0.86
CA TYR A 196 11.05 -10.58 0.15
C TYR A 196 9.79 -10.83 0.98
N ARG A 197 9.94 -11.04 2.29
CA ARG A 197 8.82 -11.21 3.21
C ARG A 197 7.85 -10.03 3.16
N ARG A 198 8.37 -8.79 3.02
CA ARG A 198 7.58 -7.56 2.90
C ARG A 198 7.11 -7.26 1.50
N SER A 199 7.55 -7.99 0.48
CA SER A 199 7.08 -7.74 -0.89
C SER A 199 5.58 -8.02 -1.04
N ALA A 200 4.99 -7.51 -2.13
CA ALA A 200 3.53 -7.48 -2.29
C ALA A 200 2.88 -8.86 -2.18
N VAL A 201 3.39 -9.88 -2.88
CA VAL A 201 2.74 -11.21 -2.90
C VAL A 201 2.71 -11.89 -1.53
N PRO A 202 3.85 -12.10 -0.81
CA PRO A 202 3.81 -12.70 0.52
C PRO A 202 3.01 -11.88 1.54
N PHE A 203 3.00 -10.56 1.40
CA PHE A 203 2.17 -9.71 2.26
C PHE A 203 0.68 -9.94 2.01
N LEU A 204 0.24 -9.96 0.76
CA LEU A 204 -1.16 -10.19 0.40
C LEU A 204 -1.64 -11.59 0.78
N GLN A 205 -0.79 -12.62 0.66
CA GLN A 205 -1.08 -13.98 1.12
C GLN A 205 -1.36 -14.02 2.62
N ARG A 206 -0.51 -13.38 3.44
CA ARG A 206 -0.73 -13.27 4.90
C ARG A 206 -2.01 -12.51 5.22
N LEU A 207 -2.25 -11.42 4.51
CA LEU A 207 -3.43 -10.58 4.72
C LEU A 207 -4.74 -11.34 4.42
N LEU A 208 -4.76 -12.18 3.37
CA LEU A 208 -5.88 -13.07 3.08
C LEU A 208 -6.10 -14.12 4.17
N ASN A 209 -5.01 -14.67 4.73
CA ASN A 209 -5.11 -15.63 5.83
C ASN A 209 -5.61 -14.98 7.13
N GLU A 210 -5.15 -13.75 7.45
CA GLU A 210 -5.67 -12.96 8.57
C GLU A 210 -7.19 -12.73 8.44
N ASP A 211 -7.64 -12.32 7.26
CA ASP A 211 -9.07 -12.09 6.97
C ASP A 211 -9.89 -13.39 7.08
N TYR A 212 -9.39 -14.48 6.52
CA TYR A 212 -10.04 -15.79 6.62
C TYR A 212 -10.18 -16.27 8.08
N THR A 213 -9.12 -16.10 8.87
CA THR A 213 -9.13 -16.48 10.29
C THR A 213 -10.13 -15.63 11.08
N LYS A 214 -10.22 -14.33 10.78
CA LYS A 214 -11.20 -13.43 11.40
C LYS A 214 -12.62 -13.86 11.07
N GLN A 215 -12.95 -14.08 9.80
CA GLN A 215 -14.27 -14.53 9.36
C GLN A 215 -14.70 -15.85 10.04
N LYS A 216 -13.75 -16.79 10.19
CA LYS A 216 -14.01 -18.07 10.86
C LYS A 216 -14.30 -17.92 12.35
N LYS A 217 -13.66 -16.96 13.02
CA LYS A 217 -13.92 -16.64 14.42
C LYS A 217 -15.30 -16.00 14.59
N ASP A 218 -15.62 -15.02 13.74
CA ASP A 218 -16.90 -14.31 13.77
C ASP A 218 -18.06 -15.29 13.55
N LEU A 219 -17.91 -16.23 12.61
CA LEU A 219 -18.91 -17.29 12.35
C LEU A 219 -19.10 -18.22 13.55
N LYS A 220 -18.01 -18.61 14.24
CA LYS A 220 -18.10 -19.44 15.44
C LYS A 220 -18.82 -18.73 16.59
N CYS A 221 -18.53 -17.45 16.81
CA CYS A 221 -19.23 -16.66 17.81
C CYS A 221 -20.75 -16.59 17.54
N LEU A 222 -21.14 -16.38 16.29
CA LEU A 222 -22.56 -16.34 15.90
C LEU A 222 -23.27 -17.68 16.13
N LEU A 223 -22.59 -18.80 15.86
CA LEU A 223 -23.16 -20.14 16.08
C LEU A 223 -23.29 -20.50 17.58
N GLN A 224 -22.38 -19.99 18.42
CA GLN A 224 -22.47 -20.18 19.87
C GLN A 224 -23.65 -19.40 20.47
N VAL A 225 -23.83 -18.14 20.07
CA VAL A 225 -24.95 -17.31 20.54
C VAL A 225 -26.32 -17.93 20.19
N ASN A 226 -26.44 -18.54 19.00
CA ASN A 226 -27.72 -19.21 18.61
C ASN A 226 -27.99 -20.52 19.37
N ASN A 227 -26.94 -21.19 19.87
CA ASN A 227 -27.11 -22.40 20.68
C ASN A 227 -27.41 -22.11 22.16
N ASP A 228 -27.07 -20.90 22.64
CA ASP A 228 -27.34 -20.45 24.01
C ASP A 228 -28.77 -19.85 24.15
N VAL A 229 -29.49 -19.65 23.05
CA VAL A 229 -30.86 -19.07 23.00
C VAL A 229 -31.92 -20.15 22.69
N SER A 230 -31.50 -21.37 22.39
CA SER A 230 -32.37 -22.53 22.17
C SER A 230 -32.36 -23.46 23.39
#